data_08dbfa002041467320785c35ca8ab5b4
#
_entry.id   08dbfa002041467320785c35ca8ab5b4
#
_cell.length_a   1.000
_cell.length_b   1.000
_cell.length_c   1.000
_cell.angle_alpha   90.00
_cell.angle_beta   90.00
_cell.angle_gamma   90.00
#
_symmetry.space_group_name_H-M   'P 1'
#
loop_
_entity.id
_entity.type
_entity.pdbx_description
1 polymer ?
#
loop_
_entity_poly.entity_id
_entity_poly.type
_entity_poly.pdbx_seq_one_letter_code
_entity_poly.pdbx_strand_id
1 'polypeptide(L)'
;MRFRFAILTLLTLAAVSDAAAQTNTCQVPDQMKKEQKLACVRVGSFMLDQPSLTPTQLANGPDFDAADPEKSRFAYFTAADNIFCYFRPHYAFMSVKGESMKFQCWHMTADGAFYSPTGEIIPLESVKVVIKTHKDGEKSASLYASNDTNNEHEIKVDHFKVKYLKPPYPDHNTRYNEVFTEVAASRIMWVLGFPADHVYPVGSAACIGCTADPFANNLKDNQASLKDAPNIFKIVSAERETPWEEIKPEGDETWSWSDATKFYADGEWTHQQRVEYDAYRLALGLLHYHNAIAQQNRIACAQWAPNTAGQPRTCQKPMIFAQDLGSTFGKAKGSLDLFGTNPRGSFSDWESQTVFTDPHTCGLRATLEGDKQVLKEAQDLMIHRLGRLDPQTVRAIFTEARFQTMDQKQLRRLRDSGSQNPEEAALDEWTNTFLKRIQEIKSALNCKEK
;
A
#
# COMPACT_ATOMS: atom_id res chain seq x y z
N MET A 1 -26.99 12.83 -80.31
CA MET A 1 -25.94 13.32 -79.37
C MET A 1 -26.02 12.56 -78.07
N ARG A 2 -25.07 11.64 -77.83
CA ARG A 2 -24.99 10.85 -76.61
C ARG A 2 -23.80 11.39 -75.78
N PHE A 3 -24.07 12.01 -74.64
CA PHE A 3 -23.04 12.40 -73.65
C PHE A 3 -22.72 11.19 -72.75
N ARG A 4 -21.46 10.77 -72.78
CA ARG A 4 -20.93 9.81 -71.83
C ARG A 4 -20.33 10.60 -70.65
N PHE A 5 -20.90 10.39 -69.48
CA PHE A 5 -20.26 10.84 -68.21
C PHE A 5 -19.25 9.77 -67.80
N ALA A 6 -17.99 10.17 -67.71
CA ALA A 6 -16.95 9.36 -67.08
C ALA A 6 -16.91 9.74 -65.59
N ILE A 7 -17.22 8.77 -64.74
CA ILE A 7 -17.07 8.90 -63.29
C ILE A 7 -15.62 8.53 -62.96
N LEU A 8 -14.88 9.56 -62.54
CA LEU A 8 -13.50 9.42 -62.01
C LEU A 8 -13.60 9.05 -60.53
N THR A 9 -13.39 7.80 -60.17
CA THR A 9 -13.36 7.33 -58.78
C THR A 9 -11.94 7.62 -58.26
N LEU A 10 -11.81 8.67 -57.43
CA LEU A 10 -10.59 8.91 -56.62
C LEU A 10 -10.56 7.90 -55.47
N LEU A 11 -9.70 6.90 -55.59
CA LEU A 11 -9.30 6.05 -54.49
C LEU A 11 -8.29 6.88 -53.60
N THR A 12 -8.80 7.45 -52.53
CA THR A 12 -7.96 7.93 -51.45
C THR A 12 -7.46 6.71 -50.65
N LEU A 13 -6.22 6.31 -50.88
CA LEU A 13 -5.50 5.43 -49.95
C LEU A 13 -5.33 6.20 -48.64
N ALA A 14 -6.16 5.93 -47.65
CA ALA A 14 -5.88 6.25 -46.28
C ALA A 14 -4.66 5.39 -45.86
N ALA A 15 -3.51 6.00 -45.77
CA ALA A 15 -2.38 5.43 -45.07
C ALA A 15 -2.79 5.30 -43.60
N VAL A 16 -3.24 4.11 -43.23
CA VAL A 16 -3.32 3.71 -41.81
C VAL A 16 -1.85 3.68 -41.34
N SER A 17 -1.43 4.76 -40.70
CA SER A 17 -0.22 4.71 -39.91
C SER A 17 -0.47 3.67 -38.82
N ASP A 18 0.11 2.49 -38.95
CA ASP A 18 0.34 1.60 -37.84
C ASP A 18 1.18 2.37 -36.80
N ALA A 19 0.46 3.11 -35.93
CA ALA A 19 1.02 3.48 -34.65
C ALA A 19 1.30 2.14 -33.97
N ALA A 20 2.53 1.64 -34.06
CA ALA A 20 2.99 0.49 -33.34
C ALA A 20 2.54 0.70 -31.90
N ALA A 21 1.60 -0.09 -31.45
CA ALA A 21 1.13 -0.07 -30.08
C ALA A 21 2.39 -0.27 -29.24
N GLN A 22 2.81 0.79 -28.56
CA GLN A 22 3.99 0.77 -27.72
C GLN A 22 3.68 -0.29 -26.66
N THR A 23 4.31 -1.46 -26.80
CA THR A 23 4.10 -2.56 -25.87
C THR A 23 4.61 -2.12 -24.52
N ASN A 24 3.71 -1.90 -23.56
CA ASN A 24 4.02 -1.52 -22.18
C ASN A 24 4.69 -2.69 -21.44
N THR A 25 5.80 -3.19 -21.98
CA THR A 25 6.52 -4.35 -21.46
C THR A 25 7.92 -3.98 -21.05
N CYS A 26 8.44 -4.66 -20.02
CA CYS A 26 9.84 -4.54 -19.65
C CYS A 26 10.50 -5.89 -19.39
N GLN A 27 11.80 -5.96 -19.64
CA GLN A 27 12.62 -7.14 -19.38
C GLN A 27 13.11 -7.13 -17.93
N VAL A 28 12.98 -8.26 -17.26
CA VAL A 28 13.35 -8.45 -15.85
C VAL A 28 14.41 -9.56 -15.77
N PRO A 29 15.71 -9.23 -15.84
CA PRO A 29 16.79 -10.20 -15.64
C PRO A 29 16.88 -10.63 -14.17
N ASP A 30 17.50 -11.79 -13.91
CA ASP A 30 17.68 -12.33 -12.55
C ASP A 30 18.45 -11.38 -11.62
N GLN A 31 19.38 -10.61 -12.19
CA GLN A 31 20.09 -9.53 -11.50
C GLN A 31 19.79 -8.20 -12.19
N MET A 32 18.89 -7.44 -11.59
CA MET A 32 18.40 -6.21 -12.18
C MET A 32 19.19 -4.99 -11.69
N LYS A 33 19.83 -4.27 -12.57
CA LYS A 33 20.47 -2.98 -12.29
C LYS A 33 19.44 -1.84 -12.24
N LYS A 34 19.82 -0.71 -11.64
CA LYS A 34 18.95 0.46 -11.51
C LYS A 34 18.36 0.93 -12.85
N GLU A 35 19.17 0.98 -13.90
CA GLU A 35 18.74 1.43 -15.24
C GLU A 35 17.68 0.51 -15.85
N GLN A 36 17.78 -0.79 -15.63
CA GLN A 36 16.82 -1.78 -16.12
C GLN A 36 15.48 -1.67 -15.40
N LYS A 37 15.49 -1.33 -14.09
CA LYS A 37 14.27 -1.01 -13.35
C LYS A 37 13.59 0.24 -13.88
N LEU A 38 14.37 1.29 -14.11
CA LEU A 38 13.84 2.52 -14.65
C LEU A 38 13.20 2.29 -16.02
N ALA A 39 13.66 1.29 -16.80
CA ALA A 39 12.96 0.87 -18.01
C ALA A 39 11.54 0.33 -17.70
N CYS A 40 11.35 -0.44 -16.61
CA CYS A 40 10.02 -0.88 -16.20
C CYS A 40 9.15 0.28 -15.66
N VAL A 41 9.75 1.26 -14.98
CA VAL A 41 9.03 2.47 -14.55
C VAL A 41 8.58 3.30 -15.74
N ARG A 42 9.40 3.42 -16.80
CA ARG A 42 9.04 4.16 -18.03
C ARG A 42 7.78 3.63 -18.72
N VAL A 43 7.53 2.33 -18.62
CA VAL A 43 6.37 1.69 -19.27
C VAL A 43 5.27 1.29 -18.29
N GLY A 44 5.48 1.51 -16.99
CA GLY A 44 4.55 1.12 -15.94
C GLY A 44 3.33 2.01 -15.84
N SER A 45 2.27 1.48 -15.25
CA SER A 45 1.04 2.21 -14.92
C SER A 45 0.94 2.45 -13.41
N PHE A 46 0.41 3.61 -13.04
CA PHE A 46 0.04 3.93 -11.67
C PHE A 46 -1.40 3.51 -11.33
N MET A 47 -2.14 2.98 -12.29
CA MET A 47 -3.55 2.69 -12.12
C MET A 47 -3.89 1.25 -12.44
N LEU A 48 -4.84 0.75 -11.67
CA LEU A 48 -5.48 -0.55 -11.93
C LEU A 48 -6.49 -0.41 -13.07
N ASP A 49 -6.59 -1.47 -13.90
CA ASP A 49 -7.73 -1.62 -14.78
C ASP A 49 -8.95 -1.80 -13.88
N GLN A 50 -9.70 -0.76 -13.77
CA GLN A 50 -10.93 -0.62 -12.99
C GLN A 50 -11.35 -1.85 -12.15
N PRO A 51 -10.97 -1.98 -10.90
CA PRO A 51 -11.69 -2.89 -10.04
C PRO A 51 -13.06 -2.26 -9.77
N SER A 52 -14.12 -2.89 -10.22
CA SER A 52 -15.45 -2.64 -9.70
C SER A 52 -15.51 -3.26 -8.30
N LEU A 53 -14.92 -2.57 -7.30
CA LEU A 53 -15.02 -3.02 -5.92
C LEU A 53 -16.48 -2.91 -5.49
N THR A 54 -17.04 -3.99 -5.01
CA THR A 54 -18.37 -3.98 -4.39
C THR A 54 -18.33 -3.18 -3.08
N PRO A 55 -19.45 -2.66 -2.58
CA PRO A 55 -19.50 -2.00 -1.28
C PRO A 55 -18.90 -2.85 -0.15
N THR A 56 -19.05 -4.16 -0.21
CA THR A 56 -18.47 -5.10 0.76
C THR A 56 -16.95 -5.18 0.63
N GLN A 57 -16.40 -5.17 -0.58
CA GLN A 57 -14.94 -5.11 -0.79
C GLN A 57 -14.36 -3.75 -0.37
N LEU A 58 -15.13 -2.67 -0.51
CA LEU A 58 -14.73 -1.36 0.01
C LEU A 58 -14.61 -1.36 1.54
N ALA A 59 -15.52 -2.05 2.23
CA ALA A 59 -15.50 -2.16 3.69
C ALA A 59 -14.43 -3.16 4.17
N ASN A 60 -14.34 -4.34 3.55
CA ASN A 60 -13.54 -5.46 4.04
C ASN A 60 -12.16 -5.58 3.38
N GLY A 61 -11.91 -4.88 2.29
CA GLY A 61 -10.67 -4.92 1.53
C GLY A 61 -10.79 -5.66 0.19
N PRO A 62 -9.79 -5.52 -0.68
CA PRO A 62 -9.86 -5.99 -2.07
C PRO A 62 -9.90 -7.51 -2.22
N ASP A 63 -9.40 -8.25 -1.24
CA ASP A 63 -9.35 -9.72 -1.29
C ASP A 63 -10.65 -10.38 -0.83
N PHE A 64 -11.63 -9.58 -0.39
CA PHE A 64 -12.92 -10.11 0.02
C PHE A 64 -13.75 -10.56 -1.19
N ASP A 65 -14.11 -11.84 -1.22
CA ASP A 65 -15.06 -12.41 -2.19
C ASP A 65 -16.38 -12.76 -1.50
N ALA A 66 -17.43 -12.01 -1.84
CA ALA A 66 -18.77 -12.25 -1.29
C ALA A 66 -19.38 -13.58 -1.75
N ALA A 67 -18.90 -14.15 -2.87
CA ALA A 67 -19.37 -15.43 -3.39
C ALA A 67 -18.74 -16.62 -2.64
N ASP A 68 -17.55 -16.44 -2.08
CA ASP A 68 -16.86 -17.44 -1.26
C ASP A 68 -16.24 -16.80 0.00
N PRO A 69 -17.07 -16.44 0.99
CA PRO A 69 -16.60 -15.78 2.21
C PRO A 69 -15.64 -16.65 3.03
N GLU A 70 -15.79 -17.97 2.97
CA GLU A 70 -14.94 -18.89 3.73
C GLU A 70 -13.53 -18.98 3.15
N LYS A 71 -13.42 -19.01 1.84
CA LYS A 71 -12.15 -18.93 1.14
C LYS A 71 -11.50 -17.58 1.31
N SER A 72 -12.30 -16.50 1.29
CA SER A 72 -11.83 -15.15 1.54
C SER A 72 -11.36 -14.94 2.97
N ARG A 73 -11.93 -15.63 3.96
CA ARG A 73 -11.54 -15.54 5.38
C ARG A 73 -10.06 -15.76 5.61
N PHE A 74 -9.44 -16.53 4.76
CA PHE A 74 -7.99 -16.70 4.80
C PHE A 74 -7.25 -15.45 4.30
N ALA A 75 -7.79 -14.78 3.29
CA ALA A 75 -7.14 -13.68 2.58
C ALA A 75 -7.32 -12.32 3.25
N TYR A 76 -8.36 -12.10 4.05
CA TYR A 76 -8.64 -10.82 4.69
C TYR A 76 -8.88 -10.96 6.20
N PHE A 77 -8.69 -9.85 6.91
CA PHE A 77 -8.97 -9.73 8.34
C PHE A 77 -9.84 -8.50 8.61
N THR A 78 -10.59 -8.57 9.71
CA THR A 78 -11.41 -7.47 10.23
C THR A 78 -10.97 -7.04 11.62
N ALA A 79 -11.43 -5.89 12.07
CA ALA A 79 -11.14 -5.40 13.42
C ALA A 79 -11.66 -6.31 14.56
N ALA A 80 -12.54 -7.26 14.25
CA ALA A 80 -13.05 -8.26 15.19
C ALA A 80 -12.19 -9.53 15.27
N ASP A 81 -11.31 -9.75 14.30
CA ASP A 81 -10.54 -10.98 14.22
C ASP A 81 -9.39 -10.99 15.21
N ASN A 82 -9.08 -12.20 15.68
CA ASN A 82 -7.88 -12.51 16.45
C ASN A 82 -7.03 -13.46 15.61
N ILE A 83 -5.82 -13.05 15.27
CA ILE A 83 -4.91 -13.88 14.48
C ILE A 83 -3.94 -14.60 15.38
N PHE A 84 -3.59 -15.82 14.97
CA PHE A 84 -2.53 -16.61 15.58
C PHE A 84 -1.35 -16.66 14.64
N CYS A 85 -0.15 -16.51 15.17
CA CYS A 85 1.02 -16.54 14.35
C CYS A 85 2.27 -17.01 15.10
N TYR A 86 3.22 -17.52 14.32
CA TYR A 86 4.57 -17.82 14.80
C TYR A 86 5.51 -16.71 14.31
N PHE A 87 6.30 -16.20 15.22
CA PHE A 87 7.29 -15.19 14.89
C PHE A 87 8.24 -15.66 13.79
N ARG A 88 8.36 -14.88 12.72
CA ARG A 88 9.27 -15.15 11.62
C ARG A 88 10.45 -14.19 11.68
N PRO A 89 11.63 -14.63 12.15
CA PRO A 89 12.85 -13.85 12.00
C PRO A 89 13.11 -13.60 10.52
N HIS A 90 13.30 -12.37 10.13
CA HIS A 90 13.55 -11.99 8.75
C HIS A 90 14.70 -11.00 8.67
N TYR A 91 15.72 -11.35 7.90
CA TYR A 91 16.96 -10.57 7.73
C TYR A 91 16.70 -9.09 7.41
N ALA A 92 15.85 -8.80 6.41
CA ALA A 92 15.57 -7.44 5.99
C ALA A 92 14.86 -6.58 7.06
N PHE A 93 14.27 -7.19 8.08
CA PHE A 93 13.59 -6.46 9.16
C PHE A 93 14.54 -5.93 10.22
N MET A 94 15.69 -6.57 10.35
CA MET A 94 16.68 -6.27 11.38
C MET A 94 17.48 -5.00 11.05
N SER A 95 17.61 -4.69 9.76
CA SER A 95 18.27 -3.48 9.25
C SER A 95 17.32 -2.29 9.14
N VAL A 96 16.01 -2.47 9.38
CA VAL A 96 15.03 -1.44 9.12
C VAL A 96 15.10 -0.33 10.17
N LYS A 97 15.61 0.79 9.75
CA LYS A 97 15.51 2.09 10.40
C LYS A 97 14.07 2.65 10.35
N GLY A 98 13.06 1.79 10.44
CA GLY A 98 11.66 2.21 10.49
C GLY A 98 11.28 2.68 11.89
N GLU A 99 10.37 3.63 11.99
CA GLU A 99 9.89 4.16 13.27
C GLU A 99 8.68 3.39 13.83
N SER A 100 7.99 2.60 13.01
CA SER A 100 6.79 1.86 13.40
C SER A 100 7.12 0.52 14.05
N MET A 101 6.38 0.20 15.12
CA MET A 101 6.46 -1.10 15.79
C MET A 101 5.91 -2.19 14.90
N LYS A 102 6.73 -3.16 14.51
CA LYS A 102 6.35 -4.22 13.57
C LYS A 102 7.17 -5.50 13.75
N PHE A 103 6.59 -6.62 13.33
CA PHE A 103 7.28 -7.90 13.19
C PHE A 103 6.66 -8.73 12.07
N GLN A 104 7.37 -9.73 11.59
CA GLN A 104 6.82 -10.70 10.64
C GLN A 104 6.29 -11.94 11.34
N CYS A 105 5.24 -12.52 10.77
CA CYS A 105 4.48 -13.61 11.30
C CYS A 105 4.17 -14.65 10.23
N TRP A 106 4.39 -15.92 10.52
CA TRP A 106 3.77 -17.01 9.80
C TRP A 106 2.36 -17.24 10.33
N HIS A 107 1.38 -17.27 9.46
CA HIS A 107 -0.02 -17.46 9.82
C HIS A 107 -0.28 -18.85 10.35
N MET A 108 -0.95 -18.93 11.49
CA MET A 108 -1.28 -20.19 12.15
C MET A 108 -2.78 -20.28 12.47
N THR A 109 -3.26 -21.51 12.61
CA THR A 109 -4.53 -21.81 13.24
C THR A 109 -4.40 -21.67 14.76
N ALA A 110 -5.53 -21.59 15.47
CA ALA A 110 -5.53 -21.50 16.94
C ALA A 110 -5.01 -22.78 17.62
N ASP A 111 -5.07 -23.93 16.96
CA ASP A 111 -4.57 -25.22 17.41
C ASP A 111 -3.11 -25.49 17.00
N GLY A 112 -2.46 -24.54 16.34
CA GLY A 112 -1.03 -24.53 16.12
C GLY A 112 -0.55 -25.04 14.76
N ALA A 113 -1.44 -25.36 13.81
CA ALA A 113 -1.05 -25.67 12.44
C ALA A 113 -0.76 -24.38 11.64
N PHE A 114 -0.04 -24.49 10.52
CA PHE A 114 0.21 -23.36 9.63
C PHE A 114 -0.77 -23.32 8.46
N TYR A 115 -0.95 -22.15 7.88
CA TYR A 115 -1.66 -21.97 6.61
C TYR A 115 -0.67 -21.91 5.46
N SER A 116 -0.95 -22.61 4.35
CA SER A 116 -0.27 -22.38 3.07
C SER A 116 -0.72 -21.03 2.47
N PRO A 117 -0.04 -20.50 1.46
CA PRO A 117 -0.50 -19.30 0.74
C PRO A 117 -1.86 -19.46 0.05
N THR A 118 -2.33 -20.70 -0.13
CA THR A 118 -3.65 -21.02 -0.70
C THR A 118 -4.71 -21.34 0.35
N GLY A 119 -4.38 -21.22 1.65
CA GLY A 119 -5.28 -21.46 2.77
C GLY A 119 -5.37 -22.93 3.23
N GLU A 120 -4.58 -23.83 2.65
CA GLU A 120 -4.51 -25.23 3.10
C GLU A 120 -3.82 -25.32 4.47
N ILE A 121 -4.30 -26.22 5.31
CA ILE A 121 -3.72 -26.46 6.64
C ILE A 121 -2.51 -27.36 6.52
N ILE A 122 -1.38 -26.91 7.04
CA ILE A 122 -0.13 -27.65 7.13
C ILE A 122 0.09 -28.05 8.60
N PRO A 123 -0.02 -29.34 8.95
CA PRO A 123 0.13 -29.79 10.34
C PRO A 123 1.51 -29.43 10.91
N LEU A 124 1.55 -29.04 12.18
CA LEU A 124 2.78 -28.63 12.86
C LEU A 124 3.86 -29.70 12.84
N GLU A 125 3.46 -30.95 13.06
CA GLU A 125 4.36 -32.12 13.09
C GLU A 125 4.98 -32.41 11.71
N SER A 126 4.39 -31.91 10.64
CA SER A 126 4.91 -32.09 9.29
C SER A 126 6.01 -31.09 8.91
N VAL A 127 6.28 -30.09 9.75
CA VAL A 127 7.24 -29.04 9.46
C VAL A 127 8.32 -28.91 10.55
N LYS A 128 9.46 -28.38 10.14
CA LYS A 128 10.54 -27.92 11.05
C LYS A 128 10.97 -26.50 10.69
N VAL A 129 11.26 -25.72 11.71
CA VAL A 129 11.82 -24.37 11.54
C VAL A 129 13.34 -24.48 11.43
N VAL A 130 13.92 -23.95 10.38
CA VAL A 130 15.38 -23.85 10.20
C VAL A 130 15.78 -22.38 10.24
N ILE A 131 16.63 -22.03 11.20
CA ILE A 131 17.18 -20.68 11.35
C ILE A 131 18.56 -20.64 10.72
N LYS A 132 18.76 -19.72 9.79
CA LYS A 132 20.06 -19.41 9.18
C LYS A 132 20.61 -18.13 9.79
N THR A 133 21.87 -18.15 10.22
CA THR A 133 22.58 -16.96 10.65
C THR A 133 23.43 -16.45 9.47
N HIS A 134 23.26 -15.19 9.12
CA HIS A 134 24.01 -14.52 8.06
C HIS A 134 25.36 -13.99 8.58
N LYS A 135 26.26 -13.60 7.64
CA LYS A 135 27.64 -13.18 7.98
C LYS A 135 27.72 -11.97 8.91
N ASP A 136 26.73 -11.11 8.90
CA ASP A 136 26.56 -9.93 9.76
C ASP A 136 25.92 -10.24 11.12
N GLY A 137 25.62 -11.52 11.39
CA GLY A 137 24.98 -12.00 12.61
C GLY A 137 23.46 -11.93 12.59
N GLU A 138 22.85 -11.47 11.50
CA GLU A 138 21.41 -11.46 11.36
C GLU A 138 20.86 -12.86 11.09
N LYS A 139 19.60 -13.08 11.44
CA LYS A 139 18.96 -14.39 11.34
C LYS A 139 17.76 -14.33 10.39
N SER A 140 17.61 -15.37 9.59
CA SER A 140 16.37 -15.63 8.85
C SER A 140 15.85 -17.02 9.20
N ALA A 141 14.56 -17.23 9.06
CA ALA A 141 13.95 -18.51 9.29
C ALA A 141 13.15 -18.96 8.07
N SER A 142 13.22 -20.26 7.79
CA SER A 142 12.45 -20.95 6.76
C SER A 142 11.84 -22.21 7.32
N LEU A 143 10.75 -22.66 6.70
CA LEU A 143 10.07 -23.91 7.07
C LEU A 143 10.37 -24.99 6.04
N TYR A 144 10.65 -26.18 6.53
CA TYR A 144 10.94 -27.37 5.71
C TYR A 144 10.09 -28.54 6.20
N ALA A 145 9.87 -29.52 5.35
CA ALA A 145 9.24 -30.76 5.78
C ALA A 145 10.06 -31.39 6.91
N SER A 146 9.39 -31.96 7.92
CA SER A 146 10.04 -32.53 9.09
C SER A 146 10.98 -33.69 8.72
N ASN A 147 10.68 -34.41 7.63
CA ASN A 147 11.47 -35.51 7.06
C ASN A 147 12.54 -35.08 6.03
N ASP A 148 12.58 -33.80 5.62
CA ASP A 148 13.60 -33.28 4.72
C ASP A 148 14.92 -33.04 5.47
N THR A 149 15.80 -34.04 5.46
CA THR A 149 17.08 -34.01 6.21
C THR A 149 18.06 -32.97 5.67
N ASN A 150 17.96 -32.64 4.39
CA ASN A 150 18.91 -31.77 3.69
C ASN A 150 18.45 -30.31 3.63
N ASN A 151 17.20 -30.01 4.01
CA ASN A 151 16.57 -28.70 3.88
C ASN A 151 16.61 -28.17 2.43
N GLU A 152 16.27 -29.01 1.46
CA GLU A 152 16.31 -28.69 0.03
C GLU A 152 14.99 -28.06 -0.45
N HIS A 153 13.87 -28.46 0.17
CA HIS A 153 12.54 -28.05 -0.26
C HIS A 153 11.84 -27.24 0.82
N GLU A 154 11.91 -25.91 0.67
CA GLU A 154 11.22 -24.99 1.58
C GLU A 154 9.71 -25.08 1.41
N ILE A 155 9.00 -25.30 2.51
CA ILE A 155 7.54 -25.23 2.53
C ILE A 155 7.11 -23.78 2.56
N LYS A 156 6.30 -23.38 1.57
CA LYS A 156 5.71 -22.04 1.55
C LYS A 156 4.53 -22.00 2.53
N VAL A 157 4.61 -21.10 3.47
CA VAL A 157 3.60 -20.82 4.48
C VAL A 157 3.14 -19.38 4.31
N ASP A 158 1.85 -19.15 4.50
CA ASP A 158 1.29 -17.82 4.51
C ASP A 158 1.95 -16.96 5.59
N HIS A 159 2.23 -15.72 5.26
CA HIS A 159 2.87 -14.79 6.17
C HIS A 159 2.40 -13.36 5.91
N PHE A 160 2.52 -12.55 6.94
CA PHE A 160 2.21 -11.13 6.90
C PHE A 160 3.07 -10.35 7.89
N LYS A 161 3.12 -9.06 7.70
CA LYS A 161 3.73 -8.12 8.63
C LYS A 161 2.66 -7.63 9.60
N VAL A 162 2.95 -7.69 10.89
CA VAL A 162 2.08 -7.15 11.94
C VAL A 162 2.67 -5.83 12.40
N LYS A 163 1.88 -4.76 12.33
CA LYS A 163 2.16 -3.50 13.01
C LYS A 163 1.33 -3.43 14.29
N TYR A 164 1.89 -2.90 15.37
CA TYR A 164 1.25 -2.87 16.68
C TYR A 164 1.49 -1.57 17.44
N LEU A 165 0.59 -1.26 18.37
CA LEU A 165 0.80 -0.17 19.31
C LEU A 165 1.70 -0.63 20.46
N LYS A 166 2.63 0.22 20.88
CA LYS A 166 3.51 -0.07 22.01
C LYS A 166 2.73 0.01 23.32
N PRO A 167 2.77 -1.02 24.20
CA PRO A 167 2.20 -0.91 25.54
C PRO A 167 2.96 0.12 26.42
N PRO A 168 2.27 0.75 27.42
CA PRO A 168 0.87 0.59 27.79
C PRO A 168 -0.08 1.37 26.87
N TYR A 169 -1.23 0.78 26.58
CA TYR A 169 -2.31 1.41 25.83
C TYR A 169 -3.18 2.26 26.76
N PRO A 170 -3.74 3.36 26.29
CA PRO A 170 -3.52 4.08 25.03
C PRO A 170 -2.45 5.14 25.20
N ASP A 171 -1.19 4.81 24.97
CA ASP A 171 -0.17 5.84 25.00
C ASP A 171 -0.29 6.74 23.78
N HIS A 172 -0.20 8.05 23.99
CA HIS A 172 -0.64 9.09 23.06
C HIS A 172 0.45 9.48 22.07
N ASN A 173 1.38 8.58 21.81
CA ASN A 173 2.40 8.85 20.83
C ASN A 173 1.83 8.55 19.43
N THR A 174 1.39 9.61 18.74
CA THR A 174 0.89 9.55 17.36
C THR A 174 1.87 8.89 16.37
N ARG A 175 3.13 8.73 16.76
CA ARG A 175 4.15 7.99 16.01
C ARG A 175 3.72 6.55 15.67
N TYR A 176 2.87 5.93 16.48
CA TYR A 176 2.45 4.54 16.31
C TYR A 176 1.06 4.41 15.66
N ASN A 177 0.45 5.49 15.23
CA ASN A 177 -0.88 5.48 14.63
C ASN A 177 -0.93 4.82 13.23
N GLU A 178 0.20 4.32 12.72
CA GLU A 178 0.25 3.59 11.44
C GLU A 178 -0.70 2.39 11.39
N VAL A 179 -0.98 1.74 12.53
CA VAL A 179 -1.95 0.64 12.62
C VAL A 179 -3.38 1.06 12.23
N PHE A 180 -3.67 2.34 12.21
CA PHE A 180 -4.95 2.93 11.80
C PHE A 180 -4.85 3.57 10.42
N THR A 181 -3.87 4.46 10.26
CA THR A 181 -3.74 5.30 9.06
C THR A 181 -3.45 4.49 7.82
N GLU A 182 -2.65 3.44 7.93
CA GLU A 182 -2.31 2.59 6.79
C GLU A 182 -3.50 1.76 6.30
N VAL A 183 -4.34 1.27 7.23
CA VAL A 183 -5.59 0.58 6.89
C VAL A 183 -6.49 1.49 6.07
N ALA A 184 -6.73 2.72 6.54
CA ALA A 184 -7.58 3.67 5.82
C ALA A 184 -6.95 4.09 4.47
N ALA A 185 -5.66 4.41 4.47
CA ALA A 185 -4.97 4.87 3.27
C ALA A 185 -4.94 3.81 2.17
N SER A 186 -4.60 2.57 2.49
CA SER A 186 -4.59 1.49 1.50
C SER A 186 -5.97 1.26 0.90
N ARG A 187 -7.04 1.27 1.70
CA ARG A 187 -8.41 1.12 1.22
C ARG A 187 -8.83 2.28 0.30
N ILE A 188 -8.51 3.52 0.68
CA ILE A 188 -8.80 4.69 -0.14
C ILE A 188 -8.05 4.60 -1.49
N MET A 189 -6.77 4.20 -1.48
CA MET A 189 -6.00 4.02 -2.72
C MET A 189 -6.65 2.98 -3.62
N TRP A 190 -7.07 1.82 -3.09
CA TRP A 190 -7.78 0.79 -3.85
C TRP A 190 -9.10 1.29 -4.43
N VAL A 191 -9.91 2.01 -3.64
CA VAL A 191 -11.16 2.61 -4.14
C VAL A 191 -10.91 3.58 -5.28
N LEU A 192 -9.85 4.34 -5.19
CA LEU A 192 -9.44 5.27 -6.24
C LEU A 192 -8.79 4.58 -7.45
N GLY A 193 -8.52 3.27 -7.35
CA GLY A 193 -7.93 2.49 -8.42
C GLY A 193 -6.41 2.60 -8.51
N PHE A 194 -5.74 2.93 -7.42
CA PHE A 194 -4.29 2.89 -7.31
C PHE A 194 -3.82 1.66 -6.55
N PRO A 195 -2.74 0.99 -6.99
CA PRO A 195 -2.19 -0.13 -6.25
C PRO A 195 -1.62 0.32 -4.90
N ALA A 196 -1.77 -0.54 -3.90
CA ALA A 196 -1.19 -0.39 -2.58
C ALA A 196 -1.09 -1.77 -1.91
N ASP A 197 -0.31 -1.90 -0.85
CA ASP A 197 -0.29 -3.10 -0.03
C ASP A 197 -1.66 -3.34 0.61
N HIS A 198 -1.97 -4.61 0.86
CA HIS A 198 -3.22 -5.02 1.47
C HIS A 198 -3.10 -4.96 2.98
N VAL A 199 -3.64 -3.91 3.58
CA VAL A 199 -3.57 -3.70 5.03
C VAL A 199 -4.93 -3.87 5.67
N TYR A 200 -4.99 -4.76 6.65
CA TYR A 200 -6.20 -5.13 7.35
C TYR A 200 -6.14 -4.75 8.83
N PRO A 201 -7.23 -4.25 9.40
CA PRO A 201 -7.35 -4.08 10.84
C PRO A 201 -7.50 -5.46 11.48
N VAL A 202 -6.90 -5.65 12.64
CA VAL A 202 -7.01 -6.89 13.43
C VAL A 202 -7.19 -6.54 14.89
N GLY A 203 -8.10 -7.22 15.57
CA GLY A 203 -8.38 -7.00 16.99
C GLY A 203 -7.19 -7.34 17.87
N SER A 204 -6.58 -8.51 17.65
CA SER A 204 -5.37 -8.92 18.34
C SER A 204 -4.53 -9.90 17.53
N ALA A 205 -3.24 -9.95 17.83
CA ALA A 205 -2.33 -10.98 17.35
C ALA A 205 -1.74 -11.76 18.53
N ALA A 206 -1.97 -13.06 18.54
CA ALA A 206 -1.34 -14.00 19.46
C ALA A 206 -0.08 -14.57 18.80
N CYS A 207 1.09 -14.09 19.21
CA CYS A 207 2.36 -14.42 18.57
C CYS A 207 3.17 -15.38 19.45
N ILE A 208 3.38 -16.60 18.96
CA ILE A 208 4.31 -17.57 19.55
C ILE A 208 5.72 -17.17 19.11
N GLY A 209 6.65 -17.13 20.07
CA GLY A 209 8.04 -16.76 19.80
C GLY A 209 8.33 -15.27 19.77
N CYS A 210 7.33 -14.42 19.86
CA CYS A 210 7.52 -12.99 20.04
C CYS A 210 7.94 -12.66 21.49
N THR A 211 8.82 -11.68 21.64
CA THR A 211 9.00 -11.00 22.93
C THR A 211 7.84 -10.02 23.19
N ALA A 212 7.76 -9.44 24.38
CA ALA A 212 6.79 -8.40 24.70
C ALA A 212 6.95 -7.13 23.82
N ASP A 213 8.15 -6.88 23.31
CA ASP A 213 8.46 -5.83 22.34
C ASP A 213 9.39 -6.40 21.24
N PRO A 214 8.84 -7.07 20.23
CA PRO A 214 9.63 -7.71 19.18
C PRO A 214 10.47 -6.73 18.35
N PHE A 215 10.05 -5.48 18.27
CA PHE A 215 10.76 -4.44 17.52
C PHE A 215 11.99 -3.91 18.28
N ALA A 216 11.89 -3.70 19.58
CA ALA A 216 12.99 -3.17 20.41
C ALA A 216 14.01 -4.26 20.78
N ASN A 217 13.52 -5.46 21.02
CA ASN A 217 14.35 -6.58 21.47
C ASN A 217 14.77 -7.41 20.26
N ASN A 218 15.65 -6.85 19.48
CA ASN A 218 16.28 -7.55 18.37
C ASN A 218 16.62 -9.00 18.74
N LEU A 219 16.06 -9.90 18.04
CA LEU A 219 16.04 -11.34 18.06
C LEU A 219 17.39 -12.05 18.13
N LYS A 220 18.38 -11.47 18.71
CA LYS A 220 19.69 -12.12 18.80
C LYS A 220 19.62 -13.52 19.41
N ASP A 221 18.60 -13.79 20.23
CA ASP A 221 18.57 -15.01 21.05
C ASP A 221 17.23 -15.78 21.09
N ASN A 222 16.20 -15.39 20.34
CA ASN A 222 14.90 -16.08 20.42
C ASN A 222 14.85 -17.33 19.54
N GLN A 223 15.28 -18.44 20.07
CA GLN A 223 14.82 -19.74 19.66
C GLN A 223 13.54 -20.08 20.43
N ALA A 224 12.43 -19.46 20.06
CA ALA A 224 11.17 -19.78 20.70
C ALA A 224 10.74 -21.19 20.33
N SER A 225 10.35 -21.97 21.32
CA SER A 225 9.66 -23.22 21.11
C SER A 225 8.24 -22.94 20.62
N LEU A 226 7.73 -23.73 19.68
CA LEU A 226 6.32 -23.73 19.29
C LEU A 226 5.37 -24.06 20.47
N LYS A 227 5.92 -24.49 21.61
CA LYS A 227 5.19 -24.78 22.85
C LYS A 227 5.15 -23.60 23.82
N ASP A 228 5.80 -22.49 23.48
CA ASP A 228 5.81 -21.32 24.34
C ASP A 228 4.44 -20.62 24.32
N ALA A 229 4.06 -20.03 25.45
CA ALA A 229 2.85 -19.23 25.53
C ALA A 229 2.97 -18.01 24.60
N PRO A 230 1.90 -17.66 23.83
CA PRO A 230 1.94 -16.53 22.93
C PRO A 230 1.95 -15.19 23.70
N ASN A 231 2.67 -14.21 23.20
CA ASN A 231 2.48 -12.81 23.56
C ASN A 231 1.29 -12.25 22.77
N ILE A 232 0.42 -11.50 23.45
CA ILE A 232 -0.80 -10.93 22.86
C ILE A 232 -0.61 -9.44 22.60
N PHE A 233 -0.72 -9.08 21.33
CA PHE A 233 -0.70 -7.69 20.85
C PHE A 233 -2.13 -7.27 20.51
N LYS A 234 -2.62 -6.21 21.16
CA LYS A 234 -3.97 -5.67 20.93
C LYS A 234 -3.90 -4.51 19.94
N ILE A 235 -4.97 -4.34 19.17
CA ILE A 235 -5.10 -3.25 18.19
C ILE A 235 -3.91 -3.27 17.24
N VAL A 236 -3.92 -4.23 16.33
CA VAL A 236 -2.86 -4.41 15.35
C VAL A 236 -3.40 -4.20 13.93
N SER A 237 -2.50 -4.03 12.97
CA SER A 237 -2.81 -4.23 11.55
C SER A 237 -1.95 -5.35 11.00
N ALA A 238 -2.54 -6.13 10.09
CA ALA A 238 -1.85 -7.14 9.31
C ALA A 238 -1.66 -6.60 7.89
N GLU A 239 -0.41 -6.54 7.44
CA GLU A 239 -0.05 -6.10 6.10
C GLU A 239 0.38 -7.30 5.28
N ARG A 240 -0.32 -7.52 4.16
CA ARG A 240 0.07 -8.45 3.11
C ARG A 240 0.64 -7.66 1.95
N GLU A 241 1.68 -8.19 1.33
CA GLU A 241 2.19 -7.65 0.09
C GLU A 241 1.09 -7.67 -0.99
N THR A 242 1.20 -6.85 -2.02
CA THR A 242 0.30 -6.92 -3.18
C THR A 242 0.31 -8.34 -3.77
N PRO A 243 -0.78 -8.77 -4.44
CA PRO A 243 -0.84 -10.10 -5.04
C PRO A 243 0.15 -10.29 -6.21
N TRP A 244 0.82 -9.21 -6.62
CA TRP A 244 1.75 -9.22 -7.74
C TRP A 244 3.18 -9.43 -7.27
N GLU A 245 3.94 -10.14 -8.08
CA GLU A 245 5.36 -10.33 -7.81
C GLU A 245 6.11 -9.01 -7.95
N GLU A 246 6.74 -8.57 -6.86
CA GLU A 246 7.56 -7.37 -6.85
C GLU A 246 8.80 -7.58 -7.73
N ILE A 247 9.07 -6.60 -8.59
CA ILE A 247 10.29 -6.54 -9.37
C ILE A 247 11.39 -5.98 -8.47
N LYS A 248 12.06 -6.89 -7.74
CA LYS A 248 13.12 -6.54 -6.77
C LYS A 248 14.45 -6.30 -7.49
N PRO A 249 15.08 -5.19 -7.20
CA PRO A 249 16.44 -4.93 -7.66
C PRO A 249 17.48 -5.47 -6.71
N GLU A 250 18.69 -5.46 -7.16
CA GLU A 250 19.84 -5.47 -6.27
C GLU A 250 19.88 -4.14 -5.49
N GLY A 251 19.66 -4.18 -4.17
CA GLY A 251 19.48 -3.02 -3.30
C GLY A 251 18.02 -2.64 -3.05
N ASP A 252 17.79 -1.74 -2.08
CA ASP A 252 16.45 -1.43 -1.55
C ASP A 252 15.68 -0.37 -2.36
N GLU A 253 16.36 0.37 -3.27
CA GLU A 253 15.73 1.47 -4.01
C GLU A 253 15.22 1.02 -5.36
N THR A 254 13.93 1.25 -5.63
CA THR A 254 13.33 0.95 -6.93
C THR A 254 13.33 2.16 -7.86
N TRP A 255 12.63 3.22 -7.51
CA TRP A 255 12.59 4.49 -8.23
C TRP A 255 12.40 5.64 -7.25
N SER A 256 12.87 6.82 -7.63
CA SER A 256 12.70 8.04 -6.84
C SER A 256 11.69 8.98 -7.49
N TRP A 257 11.15 9.90 -6.71
CA TRP A 257 10.29 10.96 -7.24
C TRP A 257 11.04 11.86 -8.22
N SER A 258 12.36 12.03 -8.07
CA SER A 258 13.20 12.72 -9.03
C SER A 258 13.33 11.97 -10.36
N ASP A 259 13.41 10.63 -10.35
CA ASP A 259 13.37 9.83 -11.58
C ASP A 259 12.04 10.03 -12.31
N ALA A 260 10.91 9.96 -11.57
CA ALA A 260 9.57 10.19 -12.12
C ALA A 260 9.41 11.61 -12.72
N THR A 261 9.89 12.63 -11.99
CA THR A 261 9.87 14.02 -12.47
C THR A 261 10.68 14.18 -13.74
N LYS A 262 11.82 13.50 -13.85
CA LYS A 262 12.64 13.52 -15.06
C LYS A 262 11.89 12.88 -16.23
N PHE A 263 11.33 11.68 -16.07
CA PHE A 263 10.56 11.02 -17.14
C PHE A 263 9.38 11.88 -17.61
N TYR A 264 8.74 12.57 -16.67
CA TYR A 264 7.66 13.50 -16.97
C TYR A 264 8.16 14.69 -17.80
N ALA A 265 9.26 15.34 -17.37
CA ALA A 265 9.80 16.54 -17.99
C ALA A 265 10.45 16.27 -19.35
N ASP A 266 11.19 15.17 -19.48
CA ASP A 266 11.89 14.78 -20.71
C ASP A 266 10.95 14.19 -21.78
N GLY A 267 9.65 14.03 -21.44
CA GLY A 267 8.64 13.48 -22.36
C GLY A 267 8.81 11.97 -22.61
N GLU A 268 9.52 11.26 -21.70
CA GLU A 268 9.69 9.81 -21.79
C GLU A 268 8.38 9.07 -21.49
N TRP A 269 7.50 9.67 -20.69
CA TRP A 269 6.15 9.17 -20.43
C TRP A 269 5.14 9.64 -21.48
N THR A 270 4.25 8.75 -21.87
CA THR A 270 3.08 9.11 -22.66
C THR A 270 2.21 10.13 -21.93
N HIS A 271 1.35 10.82 -22.64
CA HIS A 271 0.41 11.74 -22.00
C HIS A 271 -0.46 11.04 -20.96
N GLN A 272 -0.96 9.84 -21.27
CA GLN A 272 -1.76 9.02 -20.34
C GLN A 272 -1.00 8.70 -19.05
N GLN A 273 0.26 8.31 -19.13
CA GLN A 273 1.08 8.02 -17.94
C GLN A 273 1.31 9.28 -17.10
N ARG A 274 1.46 10.45 -17.72
CA ARG A 274 1.54 11.75 -17.00
C ARG A 274 0.25 12.08 -16.28
N VAL A 275 -0.90 11.84 -16.91
CA VAL A 275 -2.22 11.99 -16.27
C VAL A 275 -2.37 11.03 -15.07
N GLU A 276 -2.00 9.77 -15.23
CA GLU A 276 -2.04 8.78 -14.14
C GLU A 276 -1.11 9.17 -12.99
N TYR A 277 0.11 9.62 -13.28
CA TYR A 277 1.06 10.06 -12.27
C TYR A 277 0.55 11.27 -11.48
N ASP A 278 -0.01 12.27 -12.14
CA ASP A 278 -0.57 13.44 -11.48
C ASP A 278 -1.82 13.09 -10.66
N ALA A 279 -2.67 12.18 -11.15
CA ALA A 279 -3.80 11.65 -10.39
C ALA A 279 -3.33 10.89 -9.14
N TYR A 280 -2.26 10.10 -9.27
CA TYR A 280 -1.63 9.42 -8.14
C TYR A 280 -1.09 10.41 -7.10
N ARG A 281 -0.41 11.48 -7.54
CA ARG A 281 0.05 12.57 -6.66
C ARG A 281 -1.11 13.26 -5.93
N LEU A 282 -2.24 13.47 -6.62
CA LEU A 282 -3.46 14.02 -6.00
C LEU A 282 -4.01 13.09 -4.91
N ALA A 283 -4.02 11.78 -5.15
CA ALA A 283 -4.45 10.80 -4.15
C ALA A 283 -3.54 10.83 -2.92
N LEU A 284 -2.23 10.84 -3.11
CA LEU A 284 -1.26 10.96 -2.02
C LEU A 284 -1.37 12.32 -1.30
N GLY A 285 -1.65 13.39 -2.04
CA GLY A 285 -1.93 14.72 -1.48
C GLY A 285 -3.19 14.75 -0.63
N LEU A 286 -4.26 14.08 -1.07
CA LEU A 286 -5.51 13.93 -0.32
C LEU A 286 -5.28 13.25 1.04
N LEU A 287 -4.41 12.24 1.08
CA LEU A 287 -4.03 11.50 2.27
C LEU A 287 -2.98 12.22 3.13
N HIS A 288 -2.38 13.29 2.64
CA HIS A 288 -1.18 13.93 3.22
C HIS A 288 -0.05 12.91 3.46
N TYR A 289 0.23 12.09 2.47
CA TYR A 289 1.35 11.17 2.50
C TYR A 289 2.69 11.94 2.54
N HIS A 290 3.50 11.71 3.56
CA HIS A 290 4.73 12.47 3.76
C HIS A 290 6.03 11.62 3.72
N ASN A 291 5.91 10.32 3.56
CA ASN A 291 7.07 9.42 3.48
C ASN A 291 7.48 9.14 2.02
N ALA A 292 7.65 10.21 1.24
CA ALA A 292 7.98 10.12 -0.18
C ALA A 292 9.48 9.85 -0.42
N ILE A 293 9.98 8.74 0.10
CA ILE A 293 11.38 8.30 -0.09
C ILE A 293 11.45 7.15 -1.09
N ALA A 294 12.56 7.03 -1.79
CA ALA A 294 12.76 6.01 -2.83
C ALA A 294 12.58 4.57 -2.31
N GLN A 295 12.92 4.33 -1.04
CA GLN A 295 12.78 3.04 -0.39
C GLN A 295 11.31 2.60 -0.20
N GLN A 296 10.35 3.53 -0.31
CA GLN A 296 8.92 3.23 -0.22
C GLN A 296 8.26 3.09 -1.59
N ASN A 297 8.98 3.40 -2.65
CA ASN A 297 8.47 3.27 -3.99
C ASN A 297 8.71 1.85 -4.51
N ARG A 298 7.70 1.25 -5.12
CA ARG A 298 7.73 -0.13 -5.59
C ARG A 298 7.30 -0.22 -7.05
N ILE A 299 7.73 -1.30 -7.67
CA ILE A 299 7.21 -1.74 -8.95
C ILE A 299 6.96 -3.25 -8.86
N ALA A 300 5.81 -3.69 -9.33
CA ALA A 300 5.44 -5.09 -9.37
C ALA A 300 4.93 -5.48 -10.76
N CYS A 301 4.94 -6.74 -11.07
CA CYS A 301 4.43 -7.25 -12.34
C CYS A 301 3.06 -7.88 -12.15
N ALA A 302 2.02 -7.22 -12.64
CA ALA A 302 0.66 -7.75 -12.59
C ALA A 302 0.41 -8.86 -13.63
N GLN A 303 1.20 -8.90 -14.69
CA GLN A 303 1.09 -9.92 -15.72
C GLN A 303 2.45 -10.24 -16.34
N TRP A 304 2.88 -11.49 -16.18
CA TRP A 304 4.09 -12.00 -16.83
C TRP A 304 3.79 -12.62 -18.20
N ALA A 305 4.70 -12.44 -19.14
CA ALA A 305 4.71 -13.25 -20.36
C ALA A 305 5.04 -14.72 -20.02
N PRO A 306 4.62 -15.67 -20.87
CA PRO A 306 5.09 -17.06 -20.74
C PRO A 306 6.61 -17.13 -20.65
N ASN A 307 7.12 -17.87 -19.69
CA ASN A 307 8.56 -17.99 -19.47
C ASN A 307 9.23 -18.75 -20.60
N THR A 308 10.31 -18.20 -21.15
CA THR A 308 11.15 -18.86 -22.18
C THR A 308 12.48 -19.19 -21.53
N ALA A 309 12.83 -20.47 -21.53
CA ALA A 309 14.07 -20.92 -20.91
C ALA A 309 15.31 -20.17 -21.48
N GLY A 310 16.17 -19.67 -20.60
CA GLY A 310 17.37 -18.96 -20.96
C GLY A 310 17.17 -17.50 -21.41
N GLN A 311 15.95 -16.98 -21.37
CA GLN A 311 15.66 -15.58 -21.63
C GLN A 311 15.25 -14.84 -20.35
N PRO A 312 15.54 -13.53 -20.23
CA PRO A 312 14.99 -12.71 -19.16
C PRO A 312 13.46 -12.77 -19.16
N ARG A 313 12.85 -12.77 -17.98
CA ARG A 313 11.39 -12.70 -17.85
C ARG A 313 10.89 -11.36 -18.38
N THR A 314 9.75 -11.37 -19.04
CA THR A 314 9.13 -10.15 -19.56
C THR A 314 7.88 -9.83 -18.76
N CYS A 315 7.87 -8.67 -18.13
CA CYS A 315 6.67 -8.14 -17.52
C CYS A 315 5.84 -7.39 -18.56
N GLN A 316 4.61 -7.85 -18.76
CA GLN A 316 3.66 -7.26 -19.70
C GLN A 316 2.84 -6.13 -19.09
N LYS A 317 2.71 -6.11 -17.76
CA LYS A 317 1.94 -5.10 -17.04
C LYS A 317 2.66 -4.68 -15.76
N PRO A 318 3.68 -3.81 -15.87
CA PRO A 318 4.34 -3.25 -14.69
C PRO A 318 3.40 -2.27 -13.97
N MET A 319 3.30 -2.39 -12.65
CA MET A 319 2.50 -1.53 -11.77
C MET A 319 3.40 -0.76 -10.83
N ILE A 320 3.18 0.54 -10.73
CA ILE A 320 3.99 1.46 -9.92
C ILE A 320 3.15 1.92 -8.73
N PHE A 321 3.70 1.84 -7.53
CA PHE A 321 2.99 2.22 -6.31
C PHE A 321 3.93 2.65 -5.18
N ALA A 322 3.38 3.25 -4.14
CA ALA A 322 4.06 3.45 -2.87
C ALA A 322 3.64 2.36 -1.88
N GLN A 323 4.63 1.72 -1.30
CA GLN A 323 4.49 0.86 -0.13
C GLN A 323 4.42 1.72 1.13
N ASP A 324 3.95 1.15 2.25
CA ASP A 324 3.98 1.79 3.57
C ASP A 324 3.23 3.13 3.61
N LEU A 325 1.91 3.07 3.42
CA LEU A 325 1.03 4.24 3.47
C LEU A 325 0.70 4.71 4.91
N GLY A 326 1.39 4.18 5.91
CA GLY A 326 1.15 4.52 7.32
C GLY A 326 1.48 5.97 7.68
N SER A 327 2.36 6.61 6.90
CA SER A 327 2.74 8.01 7.08
C SER A 327 1.75 8.99 6.44
N THR A 328 0.46 8.89 6.83
CA THR A 328 -0.66 9.66 6.29
C THR A 328 -1.50 10.30 7.40
N PHE A 329 -2.50 11.10 7.03
CA PHE A 329 -3.46 11.75 7.93
C PHE A 329 -2.80 12.56 9.06
N GLY A 330 -1.74 13.27 8.74
CA GLY A 330 -1.01 14.10 9.67
C GLY A 330 -0.56 15.40 9.03
N LYS A 331 0.52 15.97 9.53
CA LYS A 331 1.11 17.20 9.01
C LYS A 331 1.91 16.88 7.73
N ALA A 332 1.63 17.60 6.65
CA ALA A 332 2.47 17.53 5.46
C ALA A 332 3.90 18.03 5.76
N LYS A 333 4.91 17.32 5.25
CA LYS A 333 6.32 17.67 5.42
C LYS A 333 6.59 19.01 4.73
N GLY A 334 7.02 20.01 5.45
CA GLY A 334 7.29 21.36 4.91
C GLY A 334 7.57 22.39 5.98
N SER A 335 7.25 22.12 7.24
CA SER A 335 7.77 22.87 8.38
C SER A 335 8.98 22.12 8.91
N LEU A 336 10.06 22.85 9.16
CA LEU A 336 11.25 22.40 9.85
C LEU A 336 10.88 21.55 11.09
N ASP A 337 10.68 20.25 10.90
CA ASP A 337 10.58 19.33 12.01
C ASP A 337 11.99 18.87 12.37
N LEU A 338 12.69 19.75 13.10
CA LEU A 338 14.04 19.49 13.63
C LEU A 338 14.10 18.30 14.59
N PHE A 339 12.95 17.76 15.01
CA PHE A 339 12.86 16.74 16.05
C PHE A 339 12.26 15.40 15.55
N GLY A 340 11.96 15.25 14.28
CA GLY A 340 11.45 13.99 13.72
C GLY A 340 10.08 13.54 14.27
N THR A 341 9.29 14.46 14.79
CA THR A 341 7.99 14.20 15.43
C THR A 341 6.83 14.44 14.47
N ASN A 342 6.90 13.95 13.22
CA ASN A 342 5.75 14.05 12.33
C ASN A 342 4.58 13.26 12.91
N PRO A 343 3.54 13.89 13.47
CA PRO A 343 2.40 13.16 14.01
C PRO A 343 1.61 12.54 12.87
N ARG A 344 1.61 11.22 12.82
CA ARG A 344 0.78 10.40 11.93
C ARG A 344 -0.58 10.24 12.57
N GLY A 345 -1.66 10.37 11.81
CA GLY A 345 -3.00 10.24 12.37
C GLY A 345 -3.29 11.25 13.49
N SER A 346 -2.86 12.49 13.31
CA SER A 346 -3.19 13.60 14.20
C SER A 346 -4.30 14.44 13.57
N PHE A 347 -5.47 14.45 14.18
CA PHE A 347 -6.63 15.15 13.63
C PHE A 347 -6.37 16.65 13.51
N SER A 348 -5.88 17.31 14.55
CA SER A 348 -5.63 18.75 14.53
C SER A 348 -4.61 19.18 13.49
N ASP A 349 -3.57 18.37 13.30
CA ASP A 349 -2.56 18.65 12.27
C ASP A 349 -3.12 18.45 10.86
N TRP A 350 -3.92 17.40 10.67
CA TRP A 350 -4.51 17.10 9.39
C TRP A 350 -5.65 18.07 9.03
N GLU A 351 -6.55 18.38 9.96
CA GLU A 351 -7.65 19.31 9.76
C GLU A 351 -7.17 20.70 9.34
N SER A 352 -6.09 21.16 9.92
CA SER A 352 -5.54 22.51 9.67
C SER A 352 -4.95 22.71 8.29
N GLN A 353 -4.83 21.66 7.48
CA GLN A 353 -4.16 21.71 6.19
C GLN A 353 -5.14 21.50 5.03
N THR A 354 -4.72 21.87 3.83
CA THR A 354 -5.45 21.73 2.57
C THR A 354 -4.68 20.82 1.62
N VAL A 355 -5.35 20.22 0.64
CA VAL A 355 -4.73 19.40 -0.42
C VAL A 355 -3.81 20.29 -1.29
N PHE A 356 -4.23 21.50 -1.56
CA PHE A 356 -3.47 22.46 -2.36
C PHE A 356 -2.87 23.57 -1.49
N THR A 357 -1.69 24.03 -1.84
CA THR A 357 -1.14 25.27 -1.31
C THR A 357 -1.84 26.48 -1.90
N ASP A 358 -2.25 26.34 -3.15
CA ASP A 358 -3.03 27.33 -3.89
C ASP A 358 -4.05 26.59 -4.78
N PRO A 359 -5.33 26.58 -4.38
CA PRO A 359 -6.38 25.93 -5.15
C PRO A 359 -6.65 26.60 -6.51
N HIS A 360 -6.21 27.85 -6.70
CA HIS A 360 -6.38 28.55 -7.98
C HIS A 360 -5.38 28.08 -9.05
N THR A 361 -4.27 27.48 -8.64
CA THR A 361 -3.25 26.97 -9.56
C THR A 361 -3.10 25.46 -9.53
N CYS A 362 -3.95 24.74 -8.77
CA CYS A 362 -3.80 23.31 -8.48
C CYS A 362 -2.39 22.93 -7.97
N GLY A 363 -1.75 23.86 -7.28
CA GLY A 363 -0.45 23.64 -6.68
C GLY A 363 -0.57 22.73 -5.48
N LEU A 364 -0.16 21.46 -5.59
CA LEU A 364 -0.20 20.51 -4.48
C LEU A 364 0.58 21.02 -3.27
N ARG A 365 0.01 20.86 -2.09
CA ARG A 365 0.75 20.97 -0.84
C ARG A 365 1.62 19.74 -0.69
N ALA A 366 2.54 19.58 -1.60
CA ALA A 366 3.21 18.32 -1.71
C ALA A 366 4.48 18.29 -0.91
N THR A 367 4.62 17.19 -0.29
CA THR A 367 5.86 16.60 0.18
C THR A 367 6.58 15.85 -0.93
N LEU A 368 5.94 15.75 -2.10
CA LEU A 368 6.46 15.04 -3.28
C LEU A 368 7.31 16.00 -4.11
N GLU A 369 8.50 15.55 -4.52
CA GLU A 369 9.36 16.28 -5.44
C GLU A 369 8.69 16.43 -6.81
N GLY A 370 9.00 17.51 -7.53
CA GLY A 370 8.57 17.75 -8.89
C GLY A 370 7.72 19.00 -9.08
N ASP A 371 7.12 19.15 -10.26
CA ASP A 371 6.20 20.24 -10.56
C ASP A 371 5.00 20.15 -9.61
N LYS A 372 4.71 21.23 -8.91
CA LYS A 372 3.61 21.27 -7.96
C LYS A 372 2.24 21.29 -8.64
N GLN A 373 2.16 21.78 -9.86
CA GLN A 373 0.91 21.80 -10.61
C GLN A 373 0.57 20.43 -11.19
N VAL A 374 -0.70 20.09 -11.17
CA VAL A 374 -1.23 18.87 -11.79
C VAL A 374 -1.98 19.18 -13.08
N LEU A 375 -2.01 18.21 -13.99
CA LEU A 375 -2.79 18.31 -15.22
C LEU A 375 -4.29 18.36 -14.92
N LYS A 376 -5.03 19.12 -15.74
CA LYS A 376 -6.50 19.20 -15.63
C LYS A 376 -7.15 17.85 -15.83
N GLU A 377 -6.67 17.06 -16.78
CA GLU A 377 -7.17 15.70 -17.04
C GLU A 377 -6.94 14.77 -15.84
N ALA A 378 -5.85 14.96 -15.10
CA ALA A 378 -5.60 14.21 -13.86
C ALA A 378 -6.59 14.60 -12.75
N GLN A 379 -6.92 15.88 -12.65
CA GLN A 379 -7.98 16.36 -11.74
C GLN A 379 -9.33 15.75 -12.13
N ASP A 380 -9.70 15.77 -13.41
CA ASP A 380 -10.97 15.23 -13.91
C ASP A 380 -11.07 13.71 -13.66
N LEU A 381 -9.97 12.99 -13.90
CA LEU A 381 -9.86 11.58 -13.56
C LEU A 381 -10.08 11.34 -12.06
N MET A 382 -9.43 12.14 -11.21
CA MET A 382 -9.61 12.05 -9.76
C MET A 382 -11.04 12.39 -9.33
N ILE A 383 -11.66 13.42 -9.90
CA ILE A 383 -13.07 13.78 -9.60
C ILE A 383 -14.00 12.61 -9.91
N HIS A 384 -13.79 11.95 -11.05
CA HIS A 384 -14.55 10.75 -11.42
C HIS A 384 -14.37 9.62 -10.40
N ARG A 385 -13.12 9.35 -9.97
CA ARG A 385 -12.80 8.31 -9.01
C ARG A 385 -13.30 8.64 -7.60
N LEU A 386 -13.19 9.89 -7.17
CA LEU A 386 -13.70 10.37 -5.88
C LEU A 386 -15.23 10.29 -5.77
N GLY A 387 -15.94 10.14 -6.87
CA GLY A 387 -17.38 9.85 -6.85
C GLY A 387 -17.75 8.52 -6.18
N ARG A 388 -16.78 7.62 -5.98
CA ARG A 388 -16.95 6.34 -5.27
C ARG A 388 -16.83 6.47 -3.74
N LEU A 389 -16.31 7.59 -3.27
CA LEU A 389 -16.11 7.90 -1.86
C LEU A 389 -17.24 8.82 -1.38
N ASP A 390 -18.45 8.28 -1.32
CA ASP A 390 -19.57 8.96 -0.69
C ASP A 390 -19.40 9.02 0.85
N PRO A 391 -20.18 9.83 1.56
CA PRO A 391 -20.06 9.97 3.01
C PRO A 391 -20.17 8.65 3.77
N GLN A 392 -21.03 7.74 3.32
CA GLN A 392 -21.24 6.45 3.96
C GLN A 392 -20.03 5.55 3.77
N THR A 393 -19.47 5.49 2.56
CA THR A 393 -18.27 4.72 2.23
C THR A 393 -17.05 5.24 3.01
N VAL A 394 -16.84 6.57 3.05
CA VAL A 394 -15.73 7.17 3.82
C VAL A 394 -15.86 6.84 5.29
N ARG A 395 -17.05 7.00 5.86
CA ARG A 395 -17.31 6.67 7.25
C ARG A 395 -17.04 5.19 7.55
N ALA A 396 -17.49 4.28 6.68
CA ALA A 396 -17.27 2.85 6.84
C ALA A 396 -15.76 2.51 6.84
N ILE A 397 -14.98 3.10 5.92
CA ILE A 397 -13.52 2.92 5.88
C ILE A 397 -12.87 3.40 7.19
N PHE A 398 -13.25 4.57 7.69
CA PHE A 398 -12.68 5.11 8.92
C PHE A 398 -13.12 4.34 10.16
N THR A 399 -14.36 3.83 10.19
CA THR A 399 -14.85 2.95 11.27
C THR A 399 -14.03 1.68 11.34
N GLU A 400 -13.84 1.01 10.21
CA GLU A 400 -13.07 -0.23 10.13
C GLU A 400 -11.60 0.01 10.47
N ALA A 401 -11.04 1.13 10.05
CA ALA A 401 -9.69 1.56 10.42
C ALA A 401 -9.59 2.10 11.87
N ARG A 402 -10.68 2.10 12.63
CA ARG A 402 -10.75 2.51 14.05
C ARG A 402 -10.33 3.95 14.33
N PHE A 403 -10.61 4.87 13.39
CA PHE A 403 -10.29 6.29 13.53
C PHE A 403 -10.97 6.95 14.72
N GLN A 404 -12.14 6.44 15.15
CA GLN A 404 -12.85 6.89 16.33
C GLN A 404 -12.05 6.77 17.63
N THR A 405 -11.03 5.90 17.67
CA THR A 405 -10.20 5.69 18.86
C THR A 405 -8.74 6.14 18.69
N MET A 406 -8.35 6.53 17.49
CA MET A 406 -6.95 6.76 17.11
C MET A 406 -6.33 7.97 17.81
N ASP A 407 -6.97 9.14 17.74
CA ASP A 407 -6.40 10.38 18.25
C ASP A 407 -6.93 10.69 19.66
N GLN A 408 -6.17 10.34 20.68
CA GLN A 408 -6.54 10.53 22.06
C GLN A 408 -6.58 12.02 22.49
N LYS A 409 -5.91 12.92 21.78
CA LYS A 409 -6.03 14.37 22.03
C LYS A 409 -7.38 14.88 21.55
N GLN A 410 -7.83 14.42 20.38
CA GLN A 410 -9.17 14.71 19.85
C GLN A 410 -10.24 14.20 20.81
N LEU A 411 -10.13 12.95 21.26
CA LEU A 411 -11.09 12.36 22.19
C LEU A 411 -11.18 13.10 23.52
N ARG A 412 -10.05 13.54 24.08
CA ARG A 412 -10.06 14.37 25.29
C ARG A 412 -10.78 15.69 25.04
N ARG A 413 -10.44 16.40 23.97
CA ARG A 413 -11.10 17.66 23.59
C ARG A 413 -12.60 17.50 23.49
N LEU A 414 -13.07 16.42 22.86
CA LEU A 414 -14.50 16.14 22.71
C LEU A 414 -15.18 15.83 24.04
N ARG A 415 -14.54 15.09 24.95
CA ARG A 415 -15.05 14.86 26.32
C ARG A 415 -15.15 16.17 27.10
N ASP A 416 -14.09 16.97 27.05
CA ASP A 416 -14.03 18.26 27.75
C ASP A 416 -15.06 19.26 27.21
N SER A 417 -15.46 19.14 25.94
CA SER A 417 -16.54 19.95 25.36
C SER A 417 -17.95 19.41 25.65
N GLY A 418 -18.07 18.32 26.41
CA GLY A 418 -19.36 17.77 26.82
C GLY A 418 -20.00 16.80 25.84
N SER A 419 -19.23 16.26 24.87
CA SER A 419 -19.77 15.23 23.96
C SER A 419 -20.22 13.99 24.71
N GLN A 420 -21.47 13.56 24.49
CA GLN A 420 -22.04 12.35 25.08
C GLN A 420 -21.43 11.06 24.47
N ASN A 421 -21.00 11.13 23.21
CA ASN A 421 -20.31 10.03 22.51
C ASN A 421 -19.08 10.59 21.79
N PRO A 422 -17.94 10.73 22.47
CA PRO A 422 -16.76 11.34 21.89
C PRO A 422 -16.13 10.53 20.74
N GLU A 423 -16.28 9.20 20.74
CA GLU A 423 -15.78 8.35 19.66
C GLU A 423 -16.57 8.56 18.38
N GLU A 424 -17.88 8.61 18.47
CA GLU A 424 -18.77 8.88 17.33
C GLU A 424 -18.52 10.28 16.76
N ALA A 425 -18.40 11.27 17.67
CA ALA A 425 -18.07 12.64 17.27
C ALA A 425 -16.68 12.74 16.61
N ALA A 426 -15.69 12.00 17.08
CA ALA A 426 -14.38 11.94 16.45
C ALA A 426 -14.46 11.37 15.03
N LEU A 427 -15.21 10.29 14.84
CA LEU A 427 -15.43 9.69 13.54
C LEU A 427 -16.13 10.64 12.57
N ASP A 428 -17.11 11.41 13.05
CA ASP A 428 -17.78 12.44 12.25
C ASP A 428 -16.82 13.54 11.84
N GLU A 429 -15.98 14.03 12.73
CA GLU A 429 -14.97 15.05 12.39
C GLU A 429 -13.99 14.56 11.32
N TRP A 430 -13.45 13.34 11.45
CA TRP A 430 -12.59 12.73 10.43
C TRP A 430 -13.27 12.62 9.08
N THR A 431 -14.50 12.09 9.06
CA THR A 431 -15.30 11.91 7.85
C THR A 431 -15.57 13.25 7.15
N ASN A 432 -16.06 14.24 7.91
CA ASN A 432 -16.39 15.56 7.37
C ASN A 432 -15.15 16.28 6.82
N THR A 433 -14.02 16.19 7.51
CA THR A 433 -12.75 16.79 7.05
C THR A 433 -12.28 16.13 5.77
N PHE A 434 -12.38 14.81 5.64
CA PHE A 434 -12.04 14.11 4.41
C PHE A 434 -12.93 14.52 3.23
N LEU A 435 -14.23 14.59 3.46
CA LEU A 435 -15.20 15.05 2.44
C LEU A 435 -14.94 16.51 2.02
N LYS A 436 -14.56 17.38 2.95
CA LYS A 436 -14.13 18.74 2.64
C LYS A 436 -12.94 18.76 1.69
N ARG A 437 -11.95 17.87 1.89
CA ARG A 437 -10.78 17.76 1.00
C ARG A 437 -11.13 17.21 -0.37
N ILE A 438 -12.08 16.26 -0.45
CA ILE A 438 -12.63 15.84 -1.73
C ILE A 438 -13.24 17.05 -2.46
N GLN A 439 -13.94 17.91 -1.72
CA GLN A 439 -14.53 19.12 -2.30
C GLN A 439 -13.47 20.14 -2.74
N GLU A 440 -12.35 20.26 -2.03
CA GLU A 440 -11.20 21.08 -2.46
C GLU A 440 -10.69 20.63 -3.83
N ILE A 441 -10.52 19.32 -4.05
CA ILE A 441 -10.08 18.79 -5.36
C ILE A 441 -11.11 19.11 -6.45
N LYS A 442 -12.41 18.95 -6.15
CA LYS A 442 -13.49 19.20 -7.11
C LYS A 442 -13.63 20.67 -7.50
N SER A 443 -13.31 21.59 -6.59
CA SER A 443 -13.46 23.03 -6.77
C SER A 443 -12.19 23.76 -7.21
N ALA A 444 -11.05 23.07 -7.28
CA ALA A 444 -9.81 23.70 -7.73
C ALA A 444 -9.90 24.15 -9.19
N LEU A 445 -9.43 25.36 -9.43
CA LEU A 445 -9.48 26.03 -10.73
C LEU A 445 -8.08 26.11 -11.35
N ASN A 446 -8.03 26.29 -12.68
CA ASN A 446 -6.79 26.55 -13.41
C ASN A 446 -5.69 25.52 -13.18
N CYS A 447 -6.06 24.23 -13.09
CA CYS A 447 -5.09 23.17 -13.24
C CYS A 447 -4.41 23.28 -14.61
N LYS A 448 -3.17 22.82 -14.74
CA LYS A 448 -2.37 22.97 -15.94
C LYS A 448 -3.08 22.32 -17.14
N GLU A 449 -3.43 23.11 -18.12
CA GLU A 449 -3.81 22.63 -19.44
C GLU A 449 -2.56 22.16 -20.20
N LYS A 450 -2.75 21.32 -21.21
CA LYS A 450 -1.67 20.73 -22.01
C LYS A 450 -0.63 21.73 -22.49
#